data_c04a7c455f8daf30de00c43fd9c719fb
#
_entry.id   c04a7c455f8daf30de00c43fd9c719fb
#
_cell.length_a   1.000
_cell.length_b   1.000
_cell.length_c   1.000
_cell.angle_alpha   90.00
_cell.angle_beta   90.00
_cell.angle_gamma   90.00
#
_symmetry.space_group_name_H-M   'P 1'
#
loop_
_entity.id
_entity.type
_entity.pdbx_description
1 polymer ?
#
loop_
_entity_poly.entity_id
_entity_poly.type
_entity_poly.pdbx_seq_one_letter_code
_entity_poly.pdbx_strand_id
1 'polypeptide(L)'
;MRTKDVPDAELAARAQAGDREAYGTLVMRYAAQARRVARAILGNPEDADDAAQDGFLAALRHIGRYDPDRPFGPWLVRIVANAAADRRRRRKVRRTEELSPLAAASAPGPGEVTDRRALRAALEAALAELPERQRVAVVLFDVEGYSHAEIAGTLGVPEGTVRSDVFHARRALREPLAAWRTWKERES
;
A
#
# COMPACT_ATOMS: atom_id res chain seq x y z
N MET A 1 -25.37 -7.75 -16.27
CA MET A 1 -25.26 -7.15 -14.92
C MET A 1 -23.79 -6.76 -14.74
N ARG A 2 -23.48 -5.49 -14.54
CA ARG A 2 -22.06 -5.05 -14.48
C ARG A 2 -21.45 -5.50 -13.16
N THR A 3 -20.39 -6.26 -13.21
CA THR A 3 -19.61 -6.80 -12.07
C THR A 3 -19.13 -5.72 -11.06
N LYS A 4 -19.24 -4.43 -11.44
CA LYS A 4 -18.89 -3.28 -10.58
C LYS A 4 -19.87 -3.02 -9.43
N ASP A 5 -21.10 -3.49 -9.55
CA ASP A 5 -22.20 -3.13 -8.63
C ASP A 5 -22.45 -4.18 -7.52
N VAL A 6 -21.75 -5.33 -7.57
CA VAL A 6 -21.91 -6.38 -6.56
C VAL A 6 -21.13 -6.01 -5.30
N PRO A 7 -21.76 -6.01 -4.10
CA PRO A 7 -21.06 -5.72 -2.85
C PRO A 7 -19.92 -6.70 -2.55
N ASP A 8 -18.87 -6.23 -1.87
CA ASP A 8 -17.73 -7.06 -1.50
C ASP A 8 -18.13 -8.25 -0.62
N ALA A 9 -19.07 -8.05 0.29
CA ALA A 9 -19.58 -9.12 1.16
C ALA A 9 -20.20 -10.26 0.35
N GLU A 10 -20.98 -9.94 -0.69
CA GLU A 10 -21.56 -10.94 -1.59
C GLU A 10 -20.49 -11.66 -2.41
N LEU A 11 -19.53 -10.91 -2.99
CA LEU A 11 -18.41 -11.49 -3.73
C LEU A 11 -17.57 -12.40 -2.83
N ALA A 12 -17.31 -11.98 -1.59
CA ALA A 12 -16.55 -12.76 -0.65
C ALA A 12 -17.31 -14.04 -0.23
N ALA A 13 -18.61 -13.97 0.02
CA ALA A 13 -19.43 -15.15 0.32
C ALA A 13 -19.43 -16.15 -0.84
N ARG A 14 -19.55 -15.67 -2.08
CA ARG A 14 -19.44 -16.53 -3.28
C ARG A 14 -18.05 -17.14 -3.41
N ALA A 15 -17.00 -16.36 -3.15
CA ALA A 15 -15.62 -16.86 -3.15
C ALA A 15 -15.39 -17.93 -2.06
N GLN A 16 -16.00 -17.78 -0.88
CA GLN A 16 -16.00 -18.79 0.18
C GLN A 16 -16.67 -20.09 -0.27
N ALA A 17 -17.71 -20.00 -1.10
CA ALA A 17 -18.38 -21.14 -1.71
C ALA A 17 -17.63 -21.75 -2.91
N GLY A 18 -16.43 -21.23 -3.25
CA GLY A 18 -15.58 -21.75 -4.32
C GLY A 18 -15.72 -21.04 -5.67
N ASP A 19 -16.48 -19.94 -5.75
CA ASP A 19 -16.63 -19.14 -6.97
C ASP A 19 -15.35 -18.34 -7.25
N ARG A 20 -14.57 -18.83 -8.22
CA ARG A 20 -13.30 -18.21 -8.64
C ARG A 20 -13.51 -16.88 -9.35
N GLU A 21 -14.61 -16.67 -10.05
CA GLU A 21 -14.90 -15.42 -10.75
C GLU A 21 -15.22 -14.31 -9.75
N ALA A 22 -15.97 -14.63 -8.70
CA ALA A 22 -16.23 -13.70 -7.61
C ALA A 22 -14.92 -13.25 -6.93
N TYR A 23 -14.01 -14.20 -6.67
CA TYR A 23 -12.70 -13.86 -6.13
C TYR A 23 -11.87 -13.03 -7.12
N GLY A 24 -11.85 -13.38 -8.40
CA GLY A 24 -11.20 -12.60 -9.46
C GLY A 24 -11.70 -11.15 -9.51
N THR A 25 -12.98 -10.92 -9.29
CA THR A 25 -13.58 -9.58 -9.22
C THR A 25 -13.02 -8.79 -8.02
N LEU A 26 -12.90 -9.41 -6.85
CA LEU A 26 -12.27 -8.81 -5.67
C LEU A 26 -10.79 -8.46 -5.94
N VAL A 27 -10.04 -9.37 -6.56
CA VAL A 27 -8.64 -9.13 -6.95
C VAL A 27 -8.53 -7.91 -7.84
N MET A 28 -9.35 -7.82 -8.90
CA MET A 28 -9.34 -6.66 -9.81
C MET A 28 -9.70 -5.35 -9.09
N ARG A 29 -10.66 -5.37 -8.18
CA ARG A 29 -11.10 -4.21 -7.41
C ARG A 29 -10.00 -3.66 -6.50
N TYR A 30 -9.26 -4.54 -5.86
CA TYR A 30 -8.28 -4.21 -4.84
C TYR A 30 -6.81 -4.25 -5.32
N ALA A 31 -6.54 -4.62 -6.58
CA ALA A 31 -5.18 -4.77 -7.09
C ALA A 31 -4.32 -3.50 -6.96
N ALA A 32 -4.90 -2.34 -7.29
CA ALA A 32 -4.18 -1.08 -7.18
C ALA A 32 -3.86 -0.70 -5.73
N GLN A 33 -4.81 -0.93 -4.81
CA GLN A 33 -4.63 -0.69 -3.39
C GLN A 33 -3.54 -1.61 -2.80
N ALA A 34 -3.63 -2.92 -3.07
CA ALA A 34 -2.66 -3.90 -2.61
C ALA A 34 -1.23 -3.53 -3.02
N ARG A 35 -1.03 -3.12 -4.29
CA ARG A 35 0.28 -2.66 -4.79
C ARG A 35 0.77 -1.41 -4.09
N ARG A 36 -0.11 -0.40 -3.86
CA ARG A 36 0.29 0.82 -3.13
C ARG A 36 0.74 0.53 -1.71
N VAL A 37 0.00 -0.33 -1.01
CA VAL A 37 0.34 -0.74 0.37
C VAL A 37 1.67 -1.51 0.39
N ALA A 38 1.83 -2.51 -0.48
CA ALA A 38 3.07 -3.27 -0.59
C ALA A 38 4.26 -2.36 -0.94
N ARG A 39 4.07 -1.38 -1.85
CA ARG A 39 5.10 -0.41 -2.20
C ARG A 39 5.46 0.53 -1.05
N ALA A 40 4.50 0.94 -0.24
CA ALA A 40 4.75 1.73 0.97
C ALA A 40 5.65 0.98 1.97
N ILE A 41 5.55 -0.35 2.03
CA ILE A 41 6.35 -1.19 2.93
C ILE A 41 7.74 -1.50 2.33
N LEU A 42 7.80 -1.85 1.04
CA LEU A 42 8.99 -2.41 0.40
C LEU A 42 9.88 -1.36 -0.28
N GLY A 43 9.29 -0.23 -0.70
CA GLY A 43 10.00 0.89 -1.33
C GLY A 43 10.35 0.68 -2.82
N ASN A 44 10.16 -0.51 -3.40
CA ASN A 44 10.40 -0.77 -4.82
C ASN A 44 9.18 -1.43 -5.50
N PRO A 45 8.98 -1.17 -6.82
CA PRO A 45 7.79 -1.63 -7.53
C PRO A 45 7.75 -3.15 -7.76
N GLU A 46 8.88 -3.77 -8.10
CA GLU A 46 8.95 -5.19 -8.45
C GLU A 46 8.60 -6.08 -7.25
N ASP A 47 9.27 -5.85 -6.11
CA ASP A 47 8.95 -6.55 -4.87
C ASP A 47 7.52 -6.27 -4.40
N ALA A 48 6.98 -5.06 -4.69
CA ALA A 48 5.62 -4.70 -4.33
C ALA A 48 4.56 -5.47 -5.13
N ASP A 49 4.78 -5.66 -6.42
CA ASP A 49 3.88 -6.45 -7.27
C ASP A 49 3.84 -7.92 -6.82
N ASP A 50 5.01 -8.48 -6.55
CA ASP A 50 5.12 -9.84 -6.03
C ASP A 50 4.46 -10.00 -4.64
N ALA A 51 4.68 -9.03 -3.73
CA ALA A 51 4.07 -9.08 -2.41
C ALA A 51 2.55 -8.91 -2.47
N ALA A 52 2.04 -8.09 -3.37
CA ALA A 52 0.60 -7.97 -3.61
C ALA A 52 0.01 -9.29 -4.12
N GLN A 53 0.69 -9.96 -5.05
CA GLN A 53 0.28 -11.27 -5.55
C GLN A 53 0.31 -12.33 -4.44
N ASP A 54 1.38 -12.40 -3.65
CA ASP A 54 1.49 -13.29 -2.49
C ASP A 54 0.36 -13.02 -1.48
N GLY A 55 0.03 -11.74 -1.26
CA GLY A 55 -1.07 -11.31 -0.42
C GLY A 55 -2.43 -11.81 -0.92
N PHE A 56 -2.72 -11.71 -2.22
CA PHE A 56 -3.95 -12.26 -2.79
C PHE A 56 -4.00 -13.79 -2.70
N LEU A 57 -2.90 -14.48 -2.95
CA LEU A 57 -2.84 -15.92 -2.78
C LEU A 57 -3.05 -16.34 -1.32
N ALA A 58 -2.50 -15.59 -0.37
CA ALA A 58 -2.74 -15.82 1.05
C ALA A 58 -4.21 -15.53 1.42
N ALA A 59 -4.79 -14.43 0.92
CA ALA A 59 -6.19 -14.10 1.13
C ALA A 59 -7.12 -15.20 0.59
N LEU A 60 -6.85 -15.74 -0.60
CA LEU A 60 -7.62 -16.86 -1.15
C LEU A 60 -7.57 -18.10 -0.23
N ARG A 61 -6.38 -18.45 0.27
CA ARG A 61 -6.22 -19.57 1.20
C ARG A 61 -6.97 -19.37 2.51
N HIS A 62 -7.16 -18.14 2.92
CA HIS A 62 -7.80 -17.78 4.18
C HIS A 62 -9.21 -17.22 4.01
N ILE A 63 -9.77 -17.22 2.79
CA ILE A 63 -11.09 -16.63 2.50
C ILE A 63 -12.20 -17.23 3.38
N GLY A 64 -12.13 -18.52 3.68
CA GLY A 64 -13.08 -19.20 4.57
C GLY A 64 -13.09 -18.68 6.02
N ARG A 65 -12.09 -17.87 6.43
CA ARG A 65 -12.01 -17.25 7.75
C ARG A 65 -12.40 -15.77 7.72
N TYR A 66 -12.71 -15.24 6.54
CA TYR A 66 -13.17 -13.87 6.40
C TYR A 66 -14.59 -13.75 6.94
N ASP A 67 -14.82 -12.71 7.74
CA ASP A 67 -16.14 -12.38 8.31
C ASP A 67 -16.84 -11.40 7.36
N PRO A 68 -17.94 -11.80 6.68
CA PRO A 68 -18.65 -10.94 5.72
C PRO A 68 -19.28 -9.68 6.33
N ASP A 69 -19.46 -9.64 7.65
CA ASP A 69 -19.98 -8.47 8.37
C ASP A 69 -18.92 -7.37 8.53
N ARG A 70 -17.68 -7.64 8.13
CA ARG A 70 -16.58 -6.68 8.17
C ARG A 70 -16.17 -6.21 6.77
N PRO A 71 -15.66 -4.98 6.61
CA PRO A 71 -15.16 -4.52 5.32
C PRO A 71 -14.03 -5.41 4.78
N PHE A 72 -14.13 -5.81 3.51
CA PHE A 72 -13.13 -6.68 2.86
C PHE A 72 -11.76 -6.01 2.71
N GLY A 73 -11.75 -4.70 2.37
CA GLY A 73 -10.54 -3.95 2.15
C GLY A 73 -9.54 -4.00 3.33
N PRO A 74 -9.92 -3.63 4.57
CA PRO A 74 -9.03 -3.71 5.74
C PRO A 74 -8.52 -5.12 6.02
N TRP A 75 -9.35 -6.15 5.84
CA TRP A 75 -8.95 -7.53 6.01
C TRP A 75 -7.87 -7.93 4.99
N LEU A 76 -8.07 -7.61 3.71
CA LEU A 76 -7.11 -7.88 2.64
C LEU A 76 -5.81 -7.10 2.86
N VAL A 77 -5.90 -5.80 3.17
CA VAL A 77 -4.74 -4.92 3.38
C VAL A 77 -3.85 -5.46 4.49
N ARG A 78 -4.43 -5.98 5.58
CA ARG A 78 -3.66 -6.64 6.64
C ARG A 78 -2.86 -7.84 6.13
N ILE A 79 -3.44 -8.65 5.26
CA ILE A 79 -2.78 -9.83 4.67
C ILE A 79 -1.64 -9.39 3.75
N VAL A 80 -1.89 -8.40 2.89
CA VAL A 80 -0.88 -7.83 1.98
C VAL A 80 0.27 -7.18 2.76
N ALA A 81 -0.04 -6.41 3.81
CA ALA A 81 0.97 -5.79 4.66
C ALA A 81 1.86 -6.84 5.34
N ASN A 82 1.28 -7.93 5.83
CA ASN A 82 2.04 -9.03 6.40
C ASN A 82 2.94 -9.71 5.36
N ALA A 83 2.44 -9.99 4.16
CA ALA A 83 3.23 -10.58 3.07
C ALA A 83 4.42 -9.67 2.68
N ALA A 84 4.19 -8.37 2.57
CA ALA A 84 5.24 -7.39 2.28
C ALA A 84 6.28 -7.30 3.41
N ALA A 85 5.84 -7.28 4.68
CA ALA A 85 6.74 -7.27 5.83
C ALA A 85 7.60 -8.54 5.91
N ASP A 86 7.01 -9.71 5.61
CA ASP A 86 7.74 -10.99 5.54
C ASP A 86 8.80 -10.98 4.44
N ARG A 87 8.45 -10.49 3.25
CA ARG A 87 9.37 -10.36 2.12
C ARG A 87 10.54 -9.44 2.47
N ARG A 88 10.28 -8.30 3.13
CA ARG A 88 11.31 -7.38 3.60
C ARG A 88 12.24 -8.03 4.63
N ARG A 89 11.70 -8.80 5.59
CA ARG A 89 12.53 -9.53 6.56
C ARG A 89 13.47 -10.51 5.89
N ARG A 90 12.98 -11.29 4.92
CA ARG A 90 13.79 -12.24 4.15
C ARG A 90 14.89 -11.54 3.35
N ARG A 91 14.57 -10.39 2.72
CA ARG A 91 15.56 -9.60 1.98
C ARG A 91 16.65 -9.04 2.90
N LYS A 92 16.28 -8.56 4.10
CA LYS A 92 17.25 -8.07 5.08
C LYS A 92 18.22 -9.16 5.51
N VAL A 93 17.74 -10.38 5.79
CA VAL A 93 18.56 -11.53 6.13
C VAL A 93 19.55 -11.86 5.01
N ARG A 94 19.08 -12.01 3.76
CA ARG A 94 19.95 -12.27 2.61
C ARG A 94 21.03 -11.19 2.41
N ARG A 95 20.68 -9.92 2.54
CA ARG A 95 21.65 -8.81 2.42
C ARG A 95 22.69 -8.79 3.55
N THR A 96 22.37 -9.36 4.70
CA THR A 96 23.35 -9.49 5.80
C THR A 96 24.30 -10.67 5.53
N GLU A 97 23.85 -11.69 4.82
CA GLU A 97 24.65 -12.85 4.40
C GLU A 97 25.50 -12.54 3.16
N GLU A 98 25.00 -11.70 2.26
CA GLU A 98 25.71 -11.20 1.07
C GLU A 98 26.27 -9.81 1.39
N LEU A 99 27.57 -9.72 1.71
CA LEU A 99 28.32 -8.46 1.77
C LEU A 99 28.36 -7.80 0.37
N SER A 100 27.28 -7.21 -0.08
CA SER A 100 27.21 -6.57 -1.39
C SER A 100 26.76 -5.10 -1.29
N PRO A 101 27.45 -4.16 -2.01
CA PRO A 101 27.18 -2.74 -1.87
C PRO A 101 25.81 -2.36 -2.41
N LEU A 102 25.22 -1.29 -1.82
CA LEU A 102 23.97 -0.67 -2.21
C LEU A 102 23.90 -0.45 -3.72
N ALA A 103 22.91 -1.04 -4.37
CA ALA A 103 22.42 -0.51 -5.64
C ALA A 103 21.63 0.77 -5.32
N ALA A 104 22.23 1.92 -5.62
CA ALA A 104 21.54 3.19 -5.62
C ALA A 104 20.40 3.12 -6.65
N ALA A 105 19.20 3.53 -6.24
CA ALA A 105 18.07 3.67 -7.15
C ALA A 105 18.49 4.66 -8.26
N SER A 106 18.45 4.18 -9.51
CA SER A 106 18.75 4.98 -10.70
C SER A 106 17.72 6.09 -10.83
N ALA A 107 18.17 7.34 -10.78
CA ALA A 107 17.33 8.47 -11.13
C ALA A 107 16.93 8.38 -12.61
N PRO A 108 15.67 8.65 -12.99
CA PRO A 108 15.27 8.67 -14.39
C PRO A 108 16.01 9.76 -15.14
N GLY A 109 16.57 9.42 -16.31
CA GLY A 109 17.24 10.37 -17.20
C GLY A 109 16.32 11.47 -17.74
N PRO A 110 16.87 12.58 -18.30
CA PRO A 110 16.11 13.74 -18.77
C PRO A 110 15.39 13.41 -20.09
N GLY A 111 14.11 13.14 -20.00
CA GLY A 111 13.17 13.18 -21.11
C GLY A 111 11.98 14.00 -20.67
N GLU A 112 11.26 14.68 -21.57
CA GLU A 112 10.14 15.58 -21.27
C GLU A 112 9.21 15.02 -20.18
N VAL A 113 9.45 15.47 -18.96
CA VAL A 113 8.74 15.02 -17.76
C VAL A 113 7.57 15.97 -17.62
N THR A 114 6.36 15.49 -17.99
CA THR A 114 5.13 16.18 -17.62
C THR A 114 5.15 16.45 -16.12
N ASP A 115 4.70 17.64 -15.68
CA ASP A 115 4.68 18.06 -14.28
C ASP A 115 4.13 17.00 -13.30
N ARG A 116 3.18 16.19 -13.77
CA ARG A 116 2.64 15.03 -13.02
C ARG A 116 3.69 13.94 -12.74
N ARG A 117 4.62 13.69 -13.66
CA ARG A 117 5.69 12.70 -13.46
C ARG A 117 6.70 13.22 -12.45
N ALA A 118 7.05 14.49 -12.54
CA ALA A 118 7.98 15.14 -11.62
C ALA A 118 7.38 15.18 -10.20
N LEU A 119 6.10 15.55 -10.05
CA LEU A 119 5.40 15.51 -8.77
C LEU A 119 5.38 14.09 -8.20
N ARG A 120 5.08 13.10 -9.02
CA ARG A 120 5.07 11.70 -8.59
C ARG A 120 6.44 11.25 -8.10
N ALA A 121 7.50 11.57 -8.83
CA ALA A 121 8.87 11.24 -8.44
C ALA A 121 9.27 11.93 -7.13
N ALA A 122 8.92 13.23 -6.97
CA ALA A 122 9.15 13.96 -5.73
C ALA A 122 8.40 13.37 -4.54
N LEU A 123 7.14 12.98 -4.74
CA LEU A 123 6.33 12.32 -3.71
C LEU A 123 6.92 10.96 -3.32
N GLU A 124 7.32 10.16 -4.30
CA GLU A 124 7.94 8.85 -4.07
C GLU A 124 9.26 8.98 -3.31
N ALA A 125 10.09 9.95 -3.68
CA ALA A 125 11.33 10.24 -2.97
C ALA A 125 11.06 10.69 -1.53
N ALA A 126 10.13 11.63 -1.32
CA ALA A 126 9.77 12.11 0.01
C ALA A 126 9.17 11.00 0.90
N LEU A 127 8.36 10.11 0.33
CA LEU A 127 7.84 8.95 1.04
C LEU A 127 8.94 7.94 1.41
N ALA A 128 9.97 7.79 0.57
CA ALA A 128 11.08 6.87 0.83
C ALA A 128 11.92 7.29 2.06
N GLU A 129 12.02 8.61 2.32
CA GLU A 129 12.72 9.15 3.49
C GLU A 129 11.98 8.95 4.81
N LEU A 130 10.68 8.66 4.77
CA LEU A 130 9.90 8.42 5.98
C LEU A 130 10.26 7.08 6.65
N PRO A 131 10.26 7.02 7.99
CA PRO A 131 10.22 5.75 8.70
C PRO A 131 9.05 4.89 8.18
N GLU A 132 9.28 3.59 7.98
CA GLU A 132 8.31 2.69 7.34
C GLU A 132 6.90 2.80 7.92
N ARG A 133 6.76 2.73 9.26
CA ARG A 133 5.44 2.77 9.89
C ARG A 133 4.71 4.08 9.59
N GLN A 134 5.41 5.21 9.59
CA GLN A 134 4.85 6.52 9.22
C GLN A 134 4.44 6.54 7.76
N ARG A 135 5.26 6.00 6.86
CA ARG A 135 4.95 5.89 5.43
C ARG A 135 3.71 5.04 5.17
N VAL A 136 3.62 3.87 5.81
CA VAL A 136 2.44 3.00 5.69
C VAL A 136 1.21 3.67 6.27
N ALA A 137 1.32 4.29 7.46
CA ALA A 137 0.19 4.96 8.11
C ALA A 137 -0.37 6.11 7.25
N VAL A 138 0.48 6.97 6.69
CA VAL A 138 0.03 8.09 5.86
C VAL A 138 -0.58 7.62 4.54
N VAL A 139 -0.04 6.57 3.91
CA VAL A 139 -0.63 6.00 2.69
C VAL A 139 -2.00 5.39 2.98
N LEU A 140 -2.14 4.63 4.04
CA LEU A 140 -3.44 4.06 4.41
C LEU A 140 -4.46 5.13 4.78
N PHE A 141 -4.06 6.18 5.48
CA PHE A 141 -4.95 7.24 5.90
C PHE A 141 -5.32 8.21 4.77
N ASP A 142 -4.31 8.80 4.09
CA ASP A 142 -4.52 9.89 3.12
C ASP A 142 -4.85 9.40 1.71
N VAL A 143 -4.39 8.21 1.32
CA VAL A 143 -4.60 7.70 -0.04
C VAL A 143 -5.72 6.66 -0.07
N GLU A 144 -5.75 5.77 0.91
CA GLU A 144 -6.72 4.67 0.94
C GLU A 144 -7.98 4.98 1.78
N GLY A 145 -7.96 6.07 2.57
CA GLY A 145 -9.13 6.53 3.33
C GLY A 145 -9.47 5.72 4.57
N TYR A 146 -8.52 4.92 5.09
CA TYR A 146 -8.75 4.14 6.31
C TYR A 146 -8.77 5.02 7.55
N SER A 147 -9.62 4.68 8.51
CA SER A 147 -9.62 5.30 9.84
C SER A 147 -8.37 4.89 10.64
N HIS A 148 -8.02 5.70 11.65
CA HIS A 148 -6.90 5.36 12.54
C HIS A 148 -7.10 4.01 13.25
N ALA A 149 -8.34 3.66 13.60
CA ALA A 149 -8.68 2.39 14.24
C ALA A 149 -8.43 1.19 13.31
N GLU A 150 -8.82 1.28 12.02
CA GLU A 150 -8.57 0.22 11.03
C GLU A 150 -7.07 0.05 10.76
N ILE A 151 -6.33 1.16 10.66
CA ILE A 151 -4.87 1.14 10.50
C ILE A 151 -4.19 0.52 11.72
N ALA A 152 -4.64 0.87 12.93
CA ALA A 152 -4.15 0.30 14.18
C ALA A 152 -4.33 -1.23 14.21
N GLY A 153 -5.53 -1.71 13.83
CA GLY A 153 -5.82 -3.14 13.70
C GLY A 153 -4.97 -3.83 12.61
N THR A 154 -4.67 -3.13 11.52
CA THR A 154 -3.82 -3.64 10.43
C THR A 154 -2.35 -3.76 10.85
N LEU A 155 -1.82 -2.73 11.50
CA LEU A 155 -0.40 -2.67 11.90
C LEU A 155 -0.11 -3.31 13.26
N GLY A 156 -1.13 -3.66 14.03
CA GLY A 156 -0.97 -4.24 15.37
C GLY A 156 -0.40 -3.26 16.39
N VAL A 157 -0.73 -1.97 16.28
CA VAL A 157 -0.27 -0.90 17.17
C VAL A 157 -1.45 -0.13 17.77
N PRO A 158 -1.26 0.58 18.90
CA PRO A 158 -2.31 1.43 19.46
C PRO A 158 -2.75 2.54 18.49
N GLU A 159 -4.02 2.92 18.51
CA GLU A 159 -4.56 3.98 17.63
C GLU A 159 -3.85 5.34 17.82
N GLY A 160 -3.47 5.69 19.06
CA GLY A 160 -2.69 6.90 19.35
C GLY A 160 -1.33 6.90 18.65
N THR A 161 -0.70 5.74 18.47
CA THR A 161 0.54 5.61 17.71
C THR A 161 0.30 5.91 16.23
N VAL A 162 -0.80 5.43 15.65
CA VAL A 162 -1.16 5.72 14.25
C VAL A 162 -1.40 7.21 14.04
N ARG A 163 -2.13 7.87 14.95
CA ARG A 163 -2.35 9.33 14.89
C ARG A 163 -1.03 10.11 14.90
N SER A 164 -0.11 9.72 15.77
CA SER A 164 1.24 10.32 15.84
C SER A 164 2.02 10.08 14.56
N ASP A 165 1.99 8.85 14.02
CA ASP A 165 2.71 8.49 12.79
C ASP A 165 2.19 9.28 11.59
N VAL A 166 0.86 9.40 11.41
CA VAL A 166 0.24 10.22 10.35
C VAL A 166 0.61 11.70 10.50
N PHE A 167 0.58 12.23 11.73
CA PHE A 167 0.96 13.61 11.99
C PHE A 167 2.43 13.88 11.60
N HIS A 168 3.35 13.04 12.05
CA HIS A 168 4.78 13.19 11.75
C HIS A 168 5.07 13.01 10.25
N ALA A 169 4.44 12.03 9.61
CA ALA A 169 4.55 11.82 8.17
C ALA A 169 4.10 13.05 7.37
N ARG A 170 2.92 13.59 7.66
CA ARG A 170 2.40 14.78 7.00
C ARG A 170 3.30 16.00 7.22
N ARG A 171 3.87 16.15 8.41
CA ARG A 171 4.82 17.22 8.72
C ARG A 171 6.08 17.09 7.88
N ALA A 172 6.66 15.89 7.79
CA ALA A 172 7.87 15.64 7.00
C ALA A 172 7.65 15.81 5.49
N LEU A 173 6.45 15.46 4.99
CA LEU A 173 6.11 15.61 3.57
C LEU A 173 5.83 17.06 3.16
N ARG A 174 5.61 17.98 4.10
CA ARG A 174 5.22 19.37 3.80
C ARG A 174 6.29 20.14 3.04
N GLU A 175 7.55 20.05 3.46
CA GLU A 175 8.66 20.76 2.83
C GLU A 175 9.00 20.23 1.43
N PRO A 176 9.24 18.92 1.24
CA PRO A 176 9.56 18.37 -0.08
C PRO A 176 8.47 18.64 -1.13
N LEU A 177 7.22 18.82 -0.69
CA LEU A 177 6.08 19.05 -1.57
C LEU A 177 5.63 20.51 -1.63
N ALA A 178 6.30 21.43 -0.93
CA ALA A 178 5.92 22.85 -0.88
C ALA A 178 5.91 23.51 -2.26
N ALA A 179 6.90 23.20 -3.11
CA ALA A 179 6.99 23.72 -4.47
C ALA A 179 5.77 23.35 -5.35
N TRP A 180 5.10 22.24 -5.05
CA TRP A 180 3.93 21.74 -5.81
C TRP A 180 2.59 22.31 -5.32
N ARG A 181 2.54 22.90 -4.13
CA ARG A 181 1.36 23.60 -3.62
C ARG A 181 1.09 24.90 -4.39
N THR A 182 2.16 25.64 -4.71
CA THR A 182 2.06 26.91 -5.44
C THR A 182 1.71 26.72 -6.92
N TRP A 183 1.94 25.52 -7.49
CA TRP A 183 1.56 25.21 -8.86
C TRP A 183 0.04 25.09 -9.01
N LYS A 184 -0.66 24.43 -8.06
CA LYS A 184 -2.12 24.27 -8.11
C LYS A 184 -2.88 25.60 -8.00
N GLU A 185 -2.29 26.59 -7.32
CA GLU A 185 -2.85 27.94 -7.17
C GLU A 185 -2.71 28.79 -8.45
N ARG A 186 -1.85 28.40 -9.40
CA ARG A 186 -1.66 29.12 -10.67
C ARG A 186 -2.55 28.62 -11.81
N GLU A 187 -3.13 27.44 -11.68
CA GLU A 187 -4.06 26.86 -12.68
C GLU A 187 -5.54 27.03 -12.28
N SER A 188 -5.84 27.65 -11.15
CA SER A 188 -7.21 27.96 -10.69
C SER A 188 -7.54 29.42 -10.89
#